data_b683ab9c598f7dab148e2dc5389fd43d
#
_entry.id   b683ab9c598f7dab148e2dc5389fd43d
#
_cell.length_a   1.000
_cell.length_b   1.000
_cell.length_c   1.000
_cell.angle_alpha   90.00
_cell.angle_beta   90.00
_cell.angle_gamma   90.00
#
_symmetry.space_group_name_H-M   'P 1'
#
loop_
_entity.id
_entity.type
_entity.pdbx_description
1 polymer ?
#
loop_
_entity_poly.entity_id
_entity_poly.type
_entity_poly.pdbx_seq_one_letter_code
_entity_poly.pdbx_strand_id
1 'polypeptide(L)'
;MFFKQLFDPASSTLTYLIADDASHEAVLIDPVTEQVERDVRLLREHGLALKYTLETHVHADHVTAAHALKQATGAQTAVCRDCNAQGYDRLLGDGDVILFGHEEILTIATPGHTPGSVSYLWRDRVFTGDTLLIGGCGRTDFQNGSAEALWTSITEKLFALDEQILVYPAHDYKGRRVSSIGEEKRFNARVAGKTREEFLSIMSNLNLPVPARIHEAVPANLEGGAGGPAIASALVQPKVVVQSVSAKQLAEALRAPGVHLLDVRTPEEFQALRIPGSVNVPLAALDPAALLASLEDRKSVV
;
A
#
# COMPACT_ATOMS: atom_id res chain seq x y z
N MET A 1 16.36 0.41 -1.65
CA MET A 1 15.17 0.36 -0.77
C MET A 1 14.05 1.15 -1.41
N PHE A 2 12.97 0.49 -1.77
CA PHE A 2 11.81 1.14 -2.37
C PHE A 2 10.80 1.51 -1.26
N PHE A 3 10.42 2.78 -1.19
CA PHE A 3 9.46 3.29 -0.22
C PHE A 3 8.65 4.44 -0.83
N LYS A 4 7.32 4.38 -0.70
CA LYS A 4 6.42 5.48 -1.05
C LYS A 4 5.35 5.65 0.02
N GLN A 5 5.14 6.90 0.43
CA GLN A 5 3.98 7.34 1.21
C GLN A 5 2.93 7.89 0.25
N LEU A 6 1.75 7.33 0.28
CA LEU A 6 0.63 7.64 -0.61
C LEU A 6 -0.49 8.25 0.23
N PHE A 7 -1.13 9.29 -0.29
CA PHE A 7 -2.19 10.00 0.44
C PHE A 7 -3.54 9.83 -0.23
N ASP A 8 -4.56 9.54 0.57
CA ASP A 8 -5.96 9.62 0.18
C ASP A 8 -6.59 10.89 0.74
N PRO A 9 -7.03 11.84 -0.12
CA PRO A 9 -7.57 13.11 0.34
C PRO A 9 -8.98 12.99 0.96
N ALA A 10 -9.73 11.93 0.66
CA ALA A 10 -11.09 11.77 1.14
C ALA A 10 -11.13 11.34 2.62
N SER A 11 -10.29 10.39 3.01
CA SER A 11 -10.17 9.91 4.40
C SER A 11 -9.00 10.54 5.15
N SER A 12 -8.10 11.25 4.45
CA SER A 12 -6.80 11.71 4.97
C SER A 12 -5.87 10.57 5.40
N THR A 13 -6.05 9.39 4.81
CA THR A 13 -5.23 8.20 5.09
C THR A 13 -3.90 8.26 4.37
N LEU A 14 -2.87 7.79 5.06
CA LEU A 14 -1.53 7.57 4.53
C LEU A 14 -1.33 6.07 4.32
N THR A 15 -1.33 5.62 3.07
CA THR A 15 -0.96 4.26 2.66
C THR A 15 0.54 4.19 2.40
N TYR A 16 1.16 3.09 2.73
CA TYR A 16 2.60 2.89 2.52
C TYR A 16 2.88 1.72 1.59
N LEU A 17 3.62 1.98 0.51
CA LEU A 17 4.14 0.96 -0.39
C LEU A 17 5.63 0.79 -0.14
N ILE A 18 6.02 -0.39 0.29
CA ILE A 18 7.41 -0.80 0.51
C ILE A 18 7.74 -2.00 -0.35
N ALA A 19 8.98 -2.10 -0.82
CA ALA A 19 9.41 -3.26 -1.59
C ALA A 19 10.89 -3.57 -1.39
N ASP A 20 11.21 -4.85 -1.57
CA ASP A 20 12.58 -5.32 -1.73
C ASP A 20 13.07 -5.06 -3.15
N ASP A 21 14.14 -4.27 -3.29
CA ASP A 21 14.72 -3.92 -4.59
C ASP A 21 15.24 -5.15 -5.37
N ALA A 22 15.64 -6.22 -4.68
CA ALA A 22 16.25 -7.38 -5.31
C ALA A 22 15.22 -8.39 -5.82
N SER A 23 14.19 -8.70 -5.03
CA SER A 23 13.14 -9.66 -5.41
C SER A 23 11.95 -8.99 -6.10
N HIS A 24 11.81 -7.67 -6.01
CA HIS A 24 10.63 -6.91 -6.41
C HIS A 24 9.33 -7.31 -5.68
N GLU A 25 9.42 -8.08 -4.59
CA GLU A 25 8.27 -8.33 -3.72
C GLU A 25 7.92 -7.08 -2.92
N ALA A 26 6.63 -6.79 -2.81
CA ALA A 26 6.12 -5.56 -2.20
C ALA A 26 5.03 -5.82 -1.17
N VAL A 27 4.86 -4.86 -0.27
CA VAL A 27 3.81 -4.82 0.74
C VAL A 27 3.12 -3.45 0.68
N LEU A 28 1.79 -3.44 0.80
CA LEU A 28 0.99 -2.23 1.03
C LEU A 28 0.45 -2.26 2.48
N ILE A 29 0.61 -1.16 3.18
CA ILE A 29 0.09 -0.96 4.55
C ILE A 29 -1.04 0.05 4.46
N ASP A 30 -2.20 -0.27 5.05
CA ASP A 30 -3.44 0.52 5.10
C ASP A 30 -3.90 1.02 3.71
N PRO A 31 -4.13 0.13 2.73
CA PRO A 31 -4.57 0.51 1.40
C PRO A 31 -6.07 0.89 1.39
N VAL A 32 -6.43 1.95 0.66
CA VAL A 32 -7.78 2.52 0.56
C VAL A 32 -8.47 2.05 -0.71
N THR A 33 -9.73 1.60 -0.62
CA THR A 33 -10.48 1.05 -1.78
C THR A 33 -10.59 2.04 -2.93
N GLU A 34 -10.82 3.32 -2.67
CA GLU A 34 -10.91 4.36 -3.67
C GLU A 34 -9.59 4.61 -4.42
N GLN A 35 -8.47 4.09 -3.88
CA GLN A 35 -7.13 4.27 -4.44
C GLN A 35 -6.55 3.01 -5.11
N VAL A 36 -7.33 1.94 -5.24
CA VAL A 36 -6.88 0.66 -5.82
C VAL A 36 -6.24 0.83 -7.20
N GLU A 37 -6.84 1.65 -8.08
CA GLU A 37 -6.29 1.89 -9.42
C GLU A 37 -4.90 2.56 -9.37
N ARG A 38 -4.72 3.52 -8.48
CA ARG A 38 -3.43 4.16 -8.23
C ARG A 38 -2.39 3.12 -7.79
N ASP A 39 -2.77 2.28 -6.82
CA ASP A 39 -1.86 1.33 -6.19
C ASP A 39 -1.45 0.23 -7.17
N VAL A 40 -2.40 -0.33 -7.93
CA VAL A 40 -2.12 -1.31 -9.00
C VAL A 40 -1.25 -0.70 -10.10
N ARG A 41 -1.52 0.54 -10.51
CA ARG A 41 -0.69 1.25 -11.49
C ARG A 41 0.75 1.40 -11.00
N LEU A 42 0.96 1.85 -9.75
CA LEU A 42 2.29 1.99 -9.16
C LEU A 42 3.04 0.66 -9.11
N LEU A 43 2.38 -0.42 -8.71
CA LEU A 43 2.98 -1.75 -8.71
C LEU A 43 3.47 -2.13 -10.11
N ARG A 44 2.66 -1.88 -11.14
CA ARG A 44 3.02 -2.17 -12.54
C ARG A 44 4.17 -1.29 -13.05
N GLU A 45 4.08 0.03 -12.85
CA GLU A 45 5.10 0.99 -13.28
C GLU A 45 6.50 0.65 -12.73
N HIS A 46 6.54 0.14 -11.50
CA HIS A 46 7.80 -0.24 -10.86
C HIS A 46 8.13 -1.74 -10.95
N GLY A 47 7.31 -2.53 -11.65
CA GLY A 47 7.52 -3.97 -11.81
C GLY A 47 7.47 -4.75 -10.49
N LEU A 48 6.67 -4.28 -9.53
CA LEU A 48 6.56 -4.86 -8.20
C LEU A 48 5.49 -5.95 -8.14
N ALA A 49 5.78 -7.04 -7.44
CA ALA A 49 4.84 -8.11 -7.13
C ALA A 49 4.29 -7.91 -5.71
N LEU A 50 3.02 -7.54 -5.58
CA LEU A 50 2.40 -7.38 -4.27
C LEU A 50 2.30 -8.73 -3.58
N LYS A 51 2.94 -8.87 -2.42
CA LYS A 51 2.95 -10.09 -1.60
C LYS A 51 1.88 -10.03 -0.52
N TYR A 52 1.77 -8.88 0.15
CA TYR A 52 0.84 -8.67 1.26
C TYR A 52 0.18 -7.30 1.20
N THR A 53 -1.07 -7.25 1.68
CA THR A 53 -1.68 -6.06 2.25
C THR A 53 -1.74 -6.25 3.77
N LEU A 54 -1.35 -5.23 4.52
CA LEU A 54 -1.32 -5.25 5.98
C LEU A 54 -2.21 -4.12 6.50
N GLU A 55 -3.12 -4.45 7.40
CA GLU A 55 -3.92 -3.44 8.10
C GLU A 55 -3.33 -3.19 9.49
N THR A 56 -3.15 -1.91 9.85
CA THR A 56 -2.74 -1.56 11.23
C THR A 56 -3.87 -1.75 12.22
N HIS A 57 -5.11 -1.62 11.78
CA HIS A 57 -6.34 -1.82 12.57
C HIS A 57 -7.56 -1.93 11.67
N VAL A 58 -8.74 -2.14 12.24
CA VAL A 58 -10.02 -2.01 11.53
C VAL A 58 -10.39 -0.55 11.42
N HIS A 59 -10.22 0.04 10.23
CA HIS A 59 -10.45 1.46 9.97
C HIS A 59 -11.93 1.84 10.02
N ALA A 60 -12.23 3.06 10.51
CA ALA A 60 -13.59 3.61 10.61
C ALA A 60 -13.88 4.74 9.60
N ASP A 61 -12.87 5.20 8.89
CA ASP A 61 -12.88 6.37 7.99
C ASP A 61 -12.89 5.99 6.51
N HIS A 62 -12.42 4.78 6.15
CA HIS A 62 -12.41 4.26 4.80
C HIS A 62 -12.61 2.73 4.76
N VAL A 63 -13.02 2.21 3.62
CA VAL A 63 -13.02 0.76 3.37
C VAL A 63 -11.64 0.36 2.85
N THR A 64 -11.06 -0.70 3.42
CA THR A 64 -9.75 -1.22 2.97
C THR A 64 -9.82 -1.78 1.56
N ALA A 65 -8.72 -1.60 0.81
CA ALA A 65 -8.54 -2.21 -0.50
C ALA A 65 -8.06 -3.68 -0.45
N ALA A 66 -7.90 -4.28 0.73
CA ALA A 66 -7.29 -5.59 0.88
C ALA A 66 -7.90 -6.65 -0.03
N HIS A 67 -9.24 -6.83 0.00
CA HIS A 67 -9.93 -7.79 -0.87
C HIS A 67 -9.74 -7.49 -2.35
N ALA A 68 -9.88 -6.23 -2.73
CA ALA A 68 -9.78 -5.79 -4.11
C ALA A 68 -8.36 -5.99 -4.68
N LEU A 69 -7.33 -5.67 -3.89
CA LEU A 69 -5.93 -5.90 -4.25
C LEU A 69 -5.60 -7.40 -4.30
N LYS A 70 -6.14 -8.22 -3.38
CA LYS A 70 -6.03 -9.67 -3.45
C LYS A 70 -6.59 -10.21 -4.78
N GLN A 71 -7.77 -9.77 -5.19
CA GLN A 71 -8.37 -10.17 -6.47
C GLN A 71 -7.52 -9.75 -7.68
N ALA A 72 -6.93 -8.54 -7.62
CA ALA A 72 -6.15 -7.98 -8.73
C ALA A 72 -4.74 -8.55 -8.84
N THR A 73 -4.12 -8.99 -7.74
CA THR A 73 -2.68 -9.29 -7.71
C THR A 73 -2.36 -10.69 -7.19
N GLY A 74 -3.30 -11.35 -6.52
CA GLY A 74 -3.06 -12.61 -5.79
C GLY A 74 -2.36 -12.41 -4.45
N ALA A 75 -2.22 -11.18 -3.96
CA ALA A 75 -1.60 -10.90 -2.67
C ALA A 75 -2.38 -11.53 -1.52
N GLN A 76 -1.69 -11.89 -0.44
CA GLN A 76 -2.32 -12.27 0.81
C GLN A 76 -2.70 -11.04 1.63
N THR A 77 -3.83 -11.12 2.33
CA THR A 77 -4.31 -10.06 3.21
C THR A 77 -4.02 -10.40 4.67
N ALA A 78 -3.62 -9.43 5.49
CA ALA A 78 -3.30 -9.66 6.88
C ALA A 78 -3.83 -8.54 7.80
N VAL A 79 -4.28 -8.93 8.98
CA VAL A 79 -4.77 -8.05 10.05
C VAL A 79 -4.42 -8.66 11.40
N CYS A 80 -4.44 -7.87 12.47
CA CYS A 80 -4.26 -8.41 13.81
C CYS A 80 -5.42 -9.36 14.20
N ARG A 81 -5.08 -10.48 14.86
CA ARG A 81 -6.10 -11.44 15.35
C ARG A 81 -7.08 -10.83 16.33
N ASP A 82 -6.64 -9.85 17.13
CA ASP A 82 -7.46 -9.20 18.13
C ASP A 82 -8.47 -8.19 17.53
N CYS A 83 -8.41 -7.96 16.21
CA CYS A 83 -9.48 -7.27 15.47
C CYS A 83 -10.77 -8.08 15.40
N ASN A 84 -10.72 -9.40 15.63
CA ASN A 84 -11.83 -10.34 15.42
C ASN A 84 -12.43 -10.23 14.00
N ALA A 85 -11.61 -9.85 13.04
CA ALA A 85 -12.00 -9.71 11.64
C ALA A 85 -11.95 -11.06 10.92
N GLN A 86 -12.77 -11.19 9.89
CA GLN A 86 -12.83 -12.36 9.01
C GLN A 86 -12.41 -11.92 7.58
N GLY A 87 -12.31 -12.89 6.67
CA GLY A 87 -12.00 -12.54 5.27
C GLY A 87 -10.52 -12.21 5.00
N TYR A 88 -9.65 -12.31 6.00
CA TYR A 88 -8.20 -12.16 5.88
C TYR A 88 -7.48 -13.50 5.81
N ASP A 89 -6.39 -13.58 5.03
CA ASP A 89 -5.62 -14.81 4.87
C ASP A 89 -4.70 -15.09 6.07
N ARG A 90 -4.25 -14.04 6.75
CA ARG A 90 -3.35 -14.13 7.90
C ARG A 90 -3.85 -13.29 9.07
N LEU A 91 -3.85 -13.89 10.24
CA LEU A 91 -4.12 -13.22 11.51
C LEU A 91 -2.82 -13.08 12.29
N LEU A 92 -2.38 -11.84 12.46
CA LEU A 92 -1.09 -11.49 13.08
C LEU A 92 -1.23 -11.29 14.58
N GLY A 93 -0.13 -11.57 15.32
CA GLY A 93 -0.01 -11.27 16.73
C GLY A 93 1.26 -10.50 17.05
N ASP A 94 1.44 -10.15 18.33
CA ASP A 94 2.66 -9.48 18.82
C ASP A 94 3.89 -10.35 18.58
N GLY A 95 4.93 -9.78 17.99
CA GLY A 95 6.18 -10.47 17.65
C GLY A 95 6.15 -11.26 16.34
N ASP A 96 5.01 -11.35 15.64
CA ASP A 96 4.96 -12.03 14.34
C ASP A 96 5.79 -11.27 13.31
N VAL A 97 6.55 -12.02 12.51
CA VAL A 97 7.41 -11.50 11.45
C VAL A 97 6.80 -11.83 10.09
N ILE A 98 6.73 -10.82 9.22
CA ILE A 98 6.25 -10.93 7.83
C ILE A 98 7.45 -10.83 6.91
N LEU A 99 7.70 -11.89 6.13
CA LEU A 99 8.82 -11.95 5.18
C LEU A 99 8.35 -11.66 3.76
N PHE A 100 9.06 -10.78 3.07
CA PHE A 100 8.86 -10.49 1.64
C PHE A 100 10.22 -10.22 0.97
N GLY A 101 10.57 -11.02 0.01
CA GLY A 101 11.92 -11.02 -0.56
C GLY A 101 12.99 -11.28 0.50
N HIS A 102 13.92 -10.34 0.64
CA HIS A 102 14.99 -10.34 1.65
C HIS A 102 14.65 -9.43 2.86
N GLU A 103 13.41 -8.95 2.92
CA GLU A 103 12.95 -8.01 3.94
C GLU A 103 12.08 -8.69 4.97
N GLU A 104 12.07 -8.11 6.17
CA GLU A 104 11.21 -8.53 7.27
C GLU A 104 10.51 -7.33 7.91
N ILE A 105 9.24 -7.52 8.29
CA ILE A 105 8.45 -6.57 9.06
C ILE A 105 8.09 -7.24 10.38
N LEU A 106 8.43 -6.59 11.49
CA LEU A 106 8.02 -7.03 12.83
C LEU A 106 6.68 -6.42 13.19
N THR A 107 5.73 -7.25 13.60
CA THR A 107 4.43 -6.80 14.14
C THR A 107 4.57 -6.52 15.63
N ILE A 108 4.18 -5.32 16.06
CA ILE A 108 4.13 -4.91 17.47
C ILE A 108 2.67 -4.65 17.82
N ALA A 109 2.08 -5.44 18.71
CA ALA A 109 0.73 -5.16 19.19
C ALA A 109 0.71 -3.85 19.98
N THR A 110 -0.07 -2.89 19.52
CA THR A 110 -0.20 -1.55 20.12
C THR A 110 -1.67 -1.19 20.34
N PRO A 111 -2.41 -2.01 21.15
CA PRO A 111 -3.83 -1.77 21.40
C PRO A 111 -4.08 -0.42 22.07
N GLY A 112 -5.30 0.08 21.87
CA GLY A 112 -5.76 1.30 22.56
C GLY A 112 -6.66 2.16 21.70
N HIS A 113 -6.27 2.53 20.48
CA HIS A 113 -7.21 3.13 19.53
C HIS A 113 -8.31 2.11 19.18
N THR A 114 -7.92 0.89 18.82
CA THR A 114 -8.78 -0.29 18.82
C THR A 114 -8.09 -1.44 19.57
N PRO A 115 -8.81 -2.50 20.01
CA PRO A 115 -8.18 -3.67 20.65
C PRO A 115 -7.17 -4.37 19.76
N GLY A 116 -7.41 -4.39 18.46
CA GLY A 116 -6.56 -5.05 17.47
C GLY A 116 -5.55 -4.13 16.77
N SER A 117 -5.29 -2.92 17.30
CA SER A 117 -4.29 -2.03 16.73
C SER A 117 -2.89 -2.62 16.83
N VAL A 118 -2.12 -2.55 15.73
CA VAL A 118 -0.73 -2.96 15.64
C VAL A 118 0.11 -1.87 14.99
N SER A 119 1.40 -1.89 15.29
CA SER A 119 2.41 -1.11 14.58
C SER A 119 3.36 -2.05 13.85
N TYR A 120 3.86 -1.66 12.68
CA TYR A 120 4.77 -2.46 11.87
C TYR A 120 6.15 -1.80 11.86
N LEU A 121 7.15 -2.48 12.40
CA LEU A 121 8.54 -2.03 12.38
C LEU A 121 9.25 -2.65 11.18
N TRP A 122 9.77 -1.79 10.31
CA TRP A 122 10.56 -2.18 9.15
C TRP A 122 11.82 -1.32 9.07
N ARG A 123 12.98 -1.95 9.23
CA ARG A 123 14.29 -1.28 9.20
C ARG A 123 14.35 -0.10 10.20
N ASP A 124 14.50 1.12 9.70
CA ASP A 124 14.65 2.37 10.45
C ASP A 124 13.33 3.12 10.69
N ARG A 125 12.17 2.47 10.48
CA ARG A 125 10.86 3.11 10.57
C ARG A 125 9.77 2.24 11.13
N VAL A 126 8.80 2.88 11.78
CA VAL A 126 7.61 2.22 12.32
C VAL A 126 6.35 2.86 11.75
N PHE A 127 5.45 2.02 11.23
CA PHE A 127 4.11 2.41 10.76
C PHE A 127 3.15 2.20 11.93
N THR A 128 2.66 3.28 12.49
CA THR A 128 2.01 3.28 13.81
C THR A 128 0.49 3.25 13.75
N GLY A 129 -0.10 3.20 12.55
CA GLY A 129 -1.54 3.33 12.43
C GLY A 129 -2.04 4.57 13.15
N ASP A 130 -3.12 4.40 13.90
CA ASP A 130 -3.69 5.45 14.76
C ASP A 130 -3.23 5.33 16.22
N THR A 131 -2.27 4.45 16.54
CA THR A 131 -1.71 4.39 17.90
C THR A 131 -0.94 5.68 18.21
N LEU A 132 0.00 6.08 17.36
CA LEU A 132 0.80 7.29 17.51
C LEU A 132 0.73 8.12 16.21
N LEU A 133 0.21 9.34 16.32
CA LEU A 133 0.18 10.32 15.24
C LEU A 133 1.25 11.37 15.46
N ILE A 134 1.61 12.13 14.41
CA ILE A 134 2.58 13.22 14.54
C ILE A 134 2.03 14.32 15.47
N GLY A 135 2.62 14.45 16.64
CA GLY A 135 2.18 15.40 17.67
C GLY A 135 0.84 15.08 18.32
N GLY A 136 0.39 13.80 18.27
CA GLY A 136 -0.86 13.32 18.84
C GLY A 136 -0.97 11.81 18.87
N CYS A 137 -2.17 11.30 19.07
CA CYS A 137 -2.49 9.87 18.98
C CYS A 137 -3.95 9.69 18.54
N GLY A 138 -4.36 8.49 18.16
CA GLY A 138 -5.74 8.16 17.84
C GLY A 138 -6.68 8.37 19.03
N ARG A 139 -7.96 8.44 18.75
CA ARG A 139 -9.03 8.47 19.75
C ARG A 139 -9.28 7.07 20.33
N THR A 140 -9.97 7.00 21.46
CA THR A 140 -10.23 5.73 22.17
C THR A 140 -11.69 5.54 22.57
N ASP A 141 -12.57 6.42 22.13
CA ASP A 141 -13.98 6.47 22.50
C ASP A 141 -14.90 5.68 21.55
N PHE A 142 -14.33 4.99 20.55
CA PHE A 142 -15.04 4.09 19.61
C PHE A 142 -14.37 2.72 19.53
N GLN A 143 -15.05 1.76 18.90
CA GLN A 143 -14.53 0.43 18.59
C GLN A 143 -13.86 -0.28 19.78
N ASN A 144 -14.43 -0.13 20.98
CA ASN A 144 -13.89 -0.68 22.23
C ASN A 144 -12.46 -0.21 22.54
N GLY A 145 -12.10 1.01 22.16
CA GLY A 145 -10.80 1.60 22.50
C GLY A 145 -10.58 1.77 24.00
N SER A 146 -9.33 1.89 24.40
CA SER A 146 -8.91 2.08 25.79
C SER A 146 -7.76 3.07 25.85
N ALA A 147 -7.98 4.17 26.57
CA ALA A 147 -6.95 5.18 26.79
C ALA A 147 -5.78 4.63 27.62
N GLU A 148 -6.07 3.73 28.59
CA GLU A 148 -5.04 3.05 29.38
C GLU A 148 -4.14 2.18 28.51
N ALA A 149 -4.74 1.35 27.63
CA ALA A 149 -3.99 0.49 26.72
C ALA A 149 -3.18 1.34 25.73
N LEU A 150 -3.76 2.46 25.23
CA LEU A 150 -3.06 3.36 24.32
C LEU A 150 -1.84 4.01 24.98
N TRP A 151 -1.98 4.46 26.24
CA TRP A 151 -0.87 4.97 27.03
C TRP A 151 0.28 3.98 27.12
N THR A 152 -0.02 2.73 27.52
CA THR A 152 0.96 1.65 27.63
C THR A 152 1.62 1.35 26.26
N SER A 153 0.81 1.26 25.22
CA SER A 153 1.31 1.02 23.85
C SER A 153 2.29 2.10 23.39
N ILE A 154 2.00 3.36 23.65
CA ILE A 154 2.88 4.46 23.27
C ILE A 154 4.12 4.51 24.17
N THR A 155 3.94 4.51 25.50
CA THR A 155 5.05 4.81 26.42
C THR A 155 5.99 3.63 26.68
N GLU A 156 5.46 2.39 26.69
CA GLU A 156 6.24 1.21 27.04
C GLU A 156 6.68 0.40 25.83
N LYS A 157 5.98 0.49 24.68
CA LYS A 157 6.35 -0.24 23.45
C LYS A 157 6.98 0.69 22.42
N LEU A 158 6.25 1.70 21.92
CA LEU A 158 6.78 2.56 20.85
C LEU A 158 7.93 3.44 21.35
N PHE A 159 7.81 4.03 22.53
CA PHE A 159 8.87 4.84 23.11
C PHE A 159 10.05 4.04 23.66
N ALA A 160 9.97 2.71 23.70
CA ALA A 160 11.12 1.83 23.94
C ALA A 160 12.01 1.64 22.71
N LEU A 161 11.50 1.96 21.52
CA LEU A 161 12.29 1.94 20.29
C LEU A 161 13.35 3.04 20.31
N ASP A 162 14.39 2.86 19.47
CA ASP A 162 15.43 3.89 19.29
C ASP A 162 14.84 5.21 18.87
N GLU A 163 15.33 6.31 19.41
CA GLU A 163 14.84 7.66 19.13
C GLU A 163 14.98 8.09 17.66
N GLN A 164 15.87 7.46 16.92
CA GLN A 164 16.10 7.70 15.49
C GLN A 164 15.08 6.99 14.59
N ILE A 165 14.32 6.03 15.11
CA ILE A 165 13.26 5.36 14.35
C ILE A 165 12.24 6.38 13.88
N LEU A 166 12.00 6.40 12.56
CA LEU A 166 11.03 7.28 11.92
C LEU A 166 9.61 6.79 12.17
N VAL A 167 8.72 7.71 12.48
CA VAL A 167 7.29 7.45 12.75
C VAL A 167 6.46 7.83 11.52
N TYR A 168 5.72 6.86 11.00
CA TYR A 168 4.80 6.98 9.88
C TYR A 168 3.38 6.57 10.31
N PRO A 169 2.48 7.52 10.61
CA PRO A 169 1.13 7.24 11.08
C PRO A 169 0.15 6.93 9.95
N ALA A 170 -1.05 6.41 10.28
CA ALA A 170 -2.12 6.25 9.28
C ALA A 170 -2.74 7.59 8.84
N HIS A 171 -2.69 8.63 9.69
CA HIS A 171 -3.29 9.92 9.38
C HIS A 171 -2.39 11.10 9.71
N ASP A 172 -2.46 12.15 8.88
CA ASP A 172 -2.05 13.50 9.25
C ASP A 172 -2.93 14.55 8.59
N TYR A 173 -3.50 15.43 9.39
CA TYR A 173 -4.43 16.48 8.96
C TYR A 173 -3.75 17.85 8.77
N LYS A 174 -2.43 17.92 8.91
CA LYS A 174 -1.64 19.17 8.90
C LYS A 174 -0.58 19.19 7.80
N GLY A 175 -0.55 18.17 6.92
CA GLY A 175 0.39 18.06 5.82
C GLY A 175 1.80 17.63 6.24
N ARG A 176 1.99 17.12 7.46
CA ARG A 176 3.24 16.54 7.91
C ARG A 176 3.33 15.11 7.39
N ARG A 177 4.54 14.65 7.12
CA ARG A 177 4.73 13.36 6.46
C ARG A 177 5.44 12.33 7.32
N VAL A 178 6.26 12.78 8.25
CA VAL A 178 7.10 11.91 9.07
C VAL A 178 7.46 12.64 10.36
N SER A 179 7.67 11.87 11.43
CA SER A 179 8.27 12.28 12.69
C SER A 179 9.32 11.24 13.09
N SER A 180 9.81 11.29 14.32
CA SER A 180 10.64 10.25 14.91
C SER A 180 10.19 9.93 16.33
N ILE A 181 10.56 8.76 16.83
CA ILE A 181 10.30 8.38 18.23
C ILE A 181 10.83 9.45 19.19
N GLY A 182 12.02 9.97 18.95
CA GLY A 182 12.62 11.02 19.78
C GLY A 182 11.87 12.35 19.70
N GLU A 183 11.32 12.71 18.54
CA GLU A 183 10.51 13.90 18.39
C GLU A 183 9.18 13.76 19.14
N GLU A 184 8.49 12.64 18.99
CA GLU A 184 7.22 12.38 19.67
C GLU A 184 7.39 12.28 21.19
N LYS A 185 8.47 11.69 21.70
CA LYS A 185 8.81 11.70 23.14
C LYS A 185 8.91 13.11 23.71
N ARG A 186 9.48 14.05 22.94
CA ARG A 186 9.76 15.41 23.42
C ARG A 186 8.64 16.39 23.18
N PHE A 187 7.87 16.23 22.09
CA PHE A 187 6.97 17.28 21.61
C PHE A 187 5.53 16.83 21.34
N ASN A 188 5.18 15.55 21.52
CA ASN A 188 3.82 15.09 21.34
C ASN A 188 2.88 15.74 22.36
N ALA A 189 1.94 16.55 21.90
CA ALA A 189 1.09 17.38 22.76
C ALA A 189 0.21 16.56 23.73
N ARG A 190 -0.05 15.27 23.41
CA ARG A 190 -0.88 14.41 24.25
C ARG A 190 -0.09 13.59 25.26
N VAL A 191 1.18 13.28 24.97
CA VAL A 191 1.96 12.29 25.72
C VAL A 191 3.22 12.89 26.35
N ALA A 192 3.91 13.80 25.63
CA ALA A 192 5.21 14.31 26.07
C ALA A 192 5.09 15.06 27.42
N GLY A 193 5.86 14.60 28.41
CA GLY A 193 5.89 15.20 29.75
C GLY A 193 4.59 15.07 30.56
N LYS A 194 3.65 14.20 30.12
CA LYS A 194 2.39 13.94 30.84
C LYS A 194 2.51 12.76 31.77
N THR A 195 1.73 12.79 32.86
CA THR A 195 1.44 11.59 33.64
C THR A 195 0.34 10.77 32.95
N ARG A 196 0.19 9.52 33.36
CA ARG A 196 -0.90 8.66 32.87
C ARG A 196 -2.27 9.30 33.15
N GLU A 197 -2.48 9.84 34.32
CA GLU A 197 -3.76 10.49 34.74
C GLU A 197 -4.07 11.72 33.89
N GLU A 198 -3.07 12.54 33.57
CA GLU A 198 -3.22 13.70 32.68
C GLU A 198 -3.59 13.24 31.27
N PHE A 199 -2.95 12.18 30.76
CA PHE A 199 -3.27 11.60 29.46
C PHE A 199 -4.71 11.08 29.41
N LEU A 200 -5.14 10.30 30.41
CA LEU A 200 -6.52 9.80 30.48
C LEU A 200 -7.54 10.93 30.52
N SER A 201 -7.25 12.00 31.27
CA SER A 201 -8.09 13.19 31.30
C SER A 201 -8.16 13.89 29.93
N ILE A 202 -7.05 14.01 29.21
CA ILE A 202 -7.03 14.55 27.85
C ILE A 202 -7.91 13.69 26.93
N MET A 203 -7.73 12.39 26.97
CA MET A 203 -8.43 11.45 26.07
C MET A 203 -9.94 11.43 26.31
N SER A 204 -10.39 11.55 27.54
CA SER A 204 -11.82 11.63 27.89
C SER A 204 -12.51 12.93 27.46
N ASN A 205 -11.75 13.97 27.13
CA ASN A 205 -12.25 15.31 26.80
C ASN A 205 -11.98 15.74 25.34
N LEU A 206 -11.65 14.82 24.43
CA LEU A 206 -11.33 15.17 23.05
C LEU A 206 -12.49 15.78 22.26
N ASN A 207 -13.74 15.39 22.56
CA ASN A 207 -14.97 15.91 21.93
C ASN A 207 -14.89 15.96 20.38
N LEU A 208 -14.32 14.93 19.76
CA LEU A 208 -14.17 14.84 18.31
C LEU A 208 -15.49 14.38 17.66
N PRO A 209 -15.83 14.86 16.45
CA PRO A 209 -16.98 14.36 15.71
C PRO A 209 -16.86 12.85 15.45
N VAL A 210 -18.00 12.18 15.31
CA VAL A 210 -18.04 10.76 14.94
C VAL A 210 -17.45 10.60 13.54
N PRO A 211 -16.61 9.57 13.27
CA PRO A 211 -16.12 9.30 11.93
C PRO A 211 -17.30 9.09 10.96
N ALA A 212 -17.34 9.85 9.86
CA ALA A 212 -18.50 9.93 8.99
C ALA A 212 -18.89 8.57 8.36
N ARG A 213 -17.91 7.69 8.14
CA ARG A 213 -18.11 6.39 7.46
C ARG A 213 -18.08 5.19 8.42
N ILE A 214 -18.10 5.38 9.74
CA ILE A 214 -17.93 4.30 10.72
C ILE A 214 -18.93 3.15 10.52
N HIS A 215 -20.18 3.47 10.18
CA HIS A 215 -21.26 2.46 9.98
C HIS A 215 -21.12 1.68 8.67
N GLU A 216 -20.36 2.18 7.72
CA GLU A 216 -20.03 1.52 6.45
C GLU A 216 -18.67 0.81 6.55
N ALA A 217 -17.64 1.54 6.97
CA ALA A 217 -16.27 1.07 6.92
C ALA A 217 -16.00 -0.06 7.92
N VAL A 218 -16.43 0.07 9.17
CA VAL A 218 -16.14 -0.96 10.19
C VAL A 218 -16.70 -2.34 9.82
N PRO A 219 -17.99 -2.49 9.46
CA PRO A 219 -18.52 -3.80 9.03
C PRO A 219 -17.79 -4.35 7.79
N ALA A 220 -17.52 -3.51 6.79
CA ALA A 220 -16.82 -3.92 5.58
C ALA A 220 -15.38 -4.39 5.88
N ASN A 221 -14.67 -3.66 6.75
CA ASN A 221 -13.28 -3.96 7.12
C ASN A 221 -13.15 -5.19 8.03
N LEU A 222 -14.18 -5.50 8.81
CA LEU A 222 -14.26 -6.78 9.54
C LEU A 222 -14.33 -8.00 8.58
N GLU A 223 -14.80 -7.80 7.34
CA GLU A 223 -14.87 -8.81 6.28
C GLU A 223 -13.74 -8.59 5.21
N GLY A 224 -12.66 -7.91 5.57
CA GLY A 224 -11.51 -7.67 4.71
C GLY A 224 -11.77 -6.75 3.52
N GLY A 225 -12.79 -5.89 3.60
CA GLY A 225 -13.22 -5.03 2.49
C GLY A 225 -14.07 -5.77 1.43
N ALA A 226 -14.52 -6.98 1.72
CA ALA A 226 -15.45 -7.71 0.84
C ALA A 226 -16.78 -6.93 0.74
N GLY A 227 -17.24 -6.68 -0.50
CA GLY A 227 -18.45 -5.87 -0.74
C GLY A 227 -18.16 -4.42 -1.16
N GLY A 228 -16.91 -4.01 -1.16
CA GLY A 228 -16.48 -2.78 -1.82
C GLY A 228 -16.70 -2.81 -3.34
N PRO A 229 -16.58 -1.67 -4.04
CA PRO A 229 -16.79 -1.62 -5.49
C PRO A 229 -15.86 -2.61 -6.19
N ALA A 230 -16.43 -3.43 -7.08
CA ALA A 230 -15.65 -4.36 -7.90
C ALA A 230 -14.64 -3.57 -8.75
N ILE A 231 -13.37 -3.97 -8.69
CA ILE A 231 -12.37 -3.42 -9.60
C ILE A 231 -12.79 -3.77 -11.03
N ALA A 232 -12.80 -2.80 -11.92
CA ALA A 232 -13.04 -3.05 -13.33
C ALA A 232 -12.01 -4.09 -13.81
N SER A 233 -12.49 -5.16 -14.46
CA SER A 233 -11.68 -6.29 -14.95
C SER A 233 -10.49 -5.87 -15.82
N ALA A 234 -10.51 -4.67 -16.37
CA ALA A 234 -9.41 -4.07 -17.12
C ALA A 234 -8.12 -3.86 -16.32
N LEU A 235 -8.19 -3.81 -14.97
CA LEU A 235 -7.00 -3.67 -14.10
C LEU A 235 -6.31 -5.02 -13.84
N VAL A 236 -6.98 -6.13 -14.08
CA VAL A 236 -6.48 -7.50 -13.87
C VAL A 236 -5.84 -8.06 -15.14
N GLN A 237 -5.18 -7.25 -15.96
CA GLN A 237 -4.42 -7.82 -17.06
C GLN A 237 -3.14 -8.47 -16.52
N PRO A 238 -2.85 -9.74 -16.94
CA PRO A 238 -1.62 -10.39 -16.55
C PRO A 238 -0.43 -9.53 -16.99
N LYS A 239 0.60 -9.48 -16.17
CA LYS A 239 1.87 -8.81 -16.47
C LYS A 239 2.36 -9.36 -17.81
N VAL A 240 2.17 -8.59 -18.87
CA VAL A 240 2.88 -8.85 -20.12
C VAL A 240 4.33 -8.51 -19.81
N VAL A 241 5.15 -9.53 -19.62
CA VAL A 241 6.60 -9.36 -19.52
C VAL A 241 7.06 -8.95 -20.91
N VAL A 242 7.18 -7.65 -21.12
CA VAL A 242 7.80 -7.13 -22.34
C VAL A 242 9.28 -7.49 -22.25
N GLN A 243 9.68 -8.52 -22.99
CA GLN A 243 11.09 -8.88 -23.13
C GLN A 243 11.77 -7.80 -23.97
N SER A 244 12.65 -7.03 -23.35
CA SER A 244 13.52 -6.14 -24.10
C SER A 244 14.59 -6.95 -24.83
N VAL A 245 14.75 -6.69 -26.10
CA VAL A 245 15.79 -7.32 -26.93
C VAL A 245 16.86 -6.28 -27.28
N SER A 246 18.11 -6.67 -27.28
CA SER A 246 19.21 -5.84 -27.77
C SER A 246 19.13 -5.67 -29.29
N ALA A 247 19.74 -4.63 -29.84
CA ALA A 247 19.82 -4.39 -31.28
C ALA A 247 20.40 -5.61 -32.04
N LYS A 248 21.34 -6.34 -31.42
CA LYS A 248 21.91 -7.55 -31.99
C LYS A 248 20.89 -8.69 -32.05
N GLN A 249 20.16 -8.92 -30.98
CA GLN A 249 19.09 -9.93 -30.91
C GLN A 249 17.95 -9.60 -31.89
N LEU A 250 17.56 -8.31 -32.00
CA LEU A 250 16.59 -7.86 -32.98
C LEU A 250 17.06 -8.14 -34.41
N ALA A 251 18.31 -7.81 -34.74
CA ALA A 251 18.88 -8.08 -36.09
C ALA A 251 18.94 -9.57 -36.41
N GLU A 252 19.13 -10.43 -35.41
CA GLU A 252 19.06 -11.90 -35.60
C GLU A 252 17.60 -12.36 -35.77
N ALA A 253 16.67 -11.86 -34.95
CA ALA A 253 15.25 -12.19 -35.01
C ALA A 253 14.63 -11.83 -36.38
N LEU A 254 14.95 -10.66 -36.92
CA LEU A 254 14.46 -10.19 -38.24
C LEU A 254 14.92 -11.04 -39.44
N ARG A 255 15.84 -11.96 -39.24
CA ARG A 255 16.23 -12.93 -40.27
C ARG A 255 15.32 -14.17 -40.35
N ALA A 256 14.52 -14.37 -39.29
CA ALA A 256 13.58 -15.48 -39.24
C ALA A 256 12.27 -15.12 -39.97
N PRO A 257 11.65 -16.07 -40.69
CA PRO A 257 10.34 -15.84 -41.31
C PRO A 257 9.26 -15.69 -40.23
N GLY A 258 8.27 -14.80 -40.46
CA GLY A 258 7.14 -14.58 -39.56
C GLY A 258 7.42 -13.60 -38.41
N VAL A 259 8.56 -12.91 -38.42
CA VAL A 259 8.83 -11.81 -37.46
C VAL A 259 8.43 -10.47 -38.06
N HIS A 260 7.55 -9.74 -37.38
CA HIS A 260 7.07 -8.44 -37.79
C HIS A 260 7.59 -7.38 -36.82
N LEU A 261 8.24 -6.34 -37.36
CA LEU A 261 8.72 -5.20 -36.57
C LEU A 261 7.71 -4.07 -36.66
N LEU A 262 7.16 -3.68 -35.50
CA LEU A 262 6.21 -2.58 -35.39
C LEU A 262 6.90 -1.36 -34.79
N ASP A 263 6.84 -0.23 -35.48
CA ASP A 263 7.31 1.06 -34.97
C ASP A 263 6.10 1.86 -34.47
N VAL A 264 6.01 2.06 -33.17
CA VAL A 264 4.87 2.73 -32.49
C VAL A 264 5.06 4.23 -32.31
N ARG A 265 6.16 4.80 -32.84
CA ARG A 265 6.45 6.24 -32.79
C ARG A 265 5.53 7.02 -33.71
N THR A 266 5.61 8.36 -33.63
CA THR A 266 4.83 9.21 -34.53
C THR A 266 5.23 9.03 -36.01
N PRO A 267 4.36 9.35 -36.96
CA PRO A 267 4.71 9.28 -38.40
C PRO A 267 5.93 10.13 -38.76
N GLU A 268 6.10 11.28 -38.13
CA GLU A 268 7.22 12.19 -38.37
C GLU A 268 8.55 11.56 -37.93
N GLU A 269 8.59 10.94 -36.74
CA GLU A 269 9.75 10.24 -36.22
C GLU A 269 10.11 9.03 -37.09
N PHE A 270 9.10 8.28 -37.54
CA PHE A 270 9.28 7.13 -38.42
C PHE A 270 9.82 7.54 -39.80
N GLN A 271 9.36 8.66 -40.37
CA GLN A 271 9.87 9.20 -41.63
C GLN A 271 11.32 9.69 -41.48
N ALA A 272 11.66 10.29 -40.37
CA ALA A 272 13.00 10.81 -40.11
C ALA A 272 14.05 9.68 -40.01
N LEU A 273 13.72 8.60 -39.30
CA LEU A 273 14.61 7.45 -39.11
C LEU A 273 13.80 6.20 -38.78
N ARG A 274 13.98 5.11 -39.53
CA ARG A 274 13.31 3.84 -39.26
C ARG A 274 14.24 2.64 -39.49
N ILE A 275 13.91 1.53 -38.87
CA ILE A 275 14.54 0.25 -39.15
C ILE A 275 13.94 -0.29 -40.46
N PRO A 276 14.74 -0.70 -41.45
CA PRO A 276 14.23 -1.26 -42.69
C PRO A 276 13.32 -2.47 -42.45
N GLY A 277 12.14 -2.48 -43.07
CA GLY A 277 11.14 -3.54 -42.94
C GLY A 277 10.16 -3.35 -41.76
N SER A 278 10.29 -2.29 -40.92
CA SER A 278 9.30 -1.96 -39.89
C SER A 278 8.05 -1.36 -40.51
N VAL A 279 6.92 -1.61 -39.83
CA VAL A 279 5.61 -1.02 -40.14
C VAL A 279 5.27 0.01 -39.06
N ASN A 280 4.91 1.23 -39.47
CA ASN A 280 4.52 2.25 -38.51
C ASN A 280 3.03 2.17 -38.15
N VAL A 281 2.74 1.95 -36.87
CA VAL A 281 1.40 2.08 -36.28
C VAL A 281 1.55 2.90 -35.01
N PRO A 282 1.33 4.21 -35.06
CA PRO A 282 1.47 5.07 -33.89
C PRO A 282 0.71 4.54 -32.67
N LEU A 283 1.29 4.64 -31.47
CA LEU A 283 0.71 4.09 -30.24
C LEU A 283 -0.74 4.54 -30.01
N ALA A 284 -1.07 5.79 -30.37
CA ALA A 284 -2.42 6.35 -30.26
C ALA A 284 -3.44 5.70 -31.21
N ALA A 285 -2.98 5.07 -32.29
CA ALA A 285 -3.81 4.41 -33.29
C ALA A 285 -3.72 2.86 -33.22
N LEU A 286 -2.95 2.32 -32.25
CA LEU A 286 -2.71 0.89 -32.14
C LEU A 286 -3.97 0.19 -31.59
N ASP A 287 -4.57 -0.67 -32.40
CA ASP A 287 -5.55 -1.68 -32.00
C ASP A 287 -4.87 -3.06 -32.03
N PRO A 288 -4.50 -3.62 -30.87
CA PRO A 288 -3.81 -4.90 -30.82
C PRO A 288 -4.62 -6.07 -31.42
N ALA A 289 -5.95 -6.04 -31.28
CA ALA A 289 -6.82 -7.10 -31.78
C ALA A 289 -6.90 -7.07 -33.32
N ALA A 290 -7.09 -5.89 -33.89
CA ALA A 290 -7.09 -5.68 -35.35
C ALA A 290 -5.71 -6.01 -35.98
N LEU A 291 -4.63 -5.61 -35.28
CA LEU A 291 -3.27 -5.92 -35.74
C LEU A 291 -3.01 -7.43 -35.74
N LEU A 292 -3.30 -8.16 -34.68
CA LEU A 292 -3.12 -9.60 -34.60
C LEU A 292 -3.96 -10.37 -35.63
N ALA A 293 -5.16 -9.87 -35.94
CA ALA A 293 -6.00 -10.44 -36.99
C ALA A 293 -5.44 -10.24 -38.41
N SER A 294 -4.61 -9.21 -38.63
CA SER A 294 -3.97 -8.90 -39.92
C SER A 294 -2.69 -9.71 -40.19
N LEU A 295 -2.14 -10.38 -39.18
CA LEU A 295 -0.92 -11.17 -39.29
C LEU A 295 -1.28 -12.60 -39.68
N GLU A 296 -0.80 -13.06 -40.82
CA GLU A 296 -1.06 -14.42 -41.39
C GLU A 296 -0.39 -15.51 -40.54
N ASP A 297 0.68 -15.21 -39.82
CA ASP A 297 1.39 -16.16 -38.94
C ASP A 297 1.64 -15.51 -37.56
N ARG A 298 1.11 -16.14 -36.49
CA ARG A 298 1.09 -15.60 -35.10
C ARG A 298 2.43 -15.68 -34.35
N LYS A 299 3.54 -15.73 -35.03
CA LYS A 299 4.87 -15.87 -34.43
C LYS A 299 5.56 -14.52 -34.28
N SER A 300 5.30 -13.83 -33.17
CA SER A 300 6.10 -12.72 -32.65
C SER A 300 5.89 -11.35 -33.30
N VAL A 301 5.24 -10.45 -32.58
CA VAL A 301 5.32 -8.99 -32.77
C VAL A 301 6.40 -8.47 -31.82
N VAL A 302 7.41 -7.81 -32.34
CA VAL A 302 8.49 -7.14 -31.59
C VAL A 302 8.39 -5.63 -31.80
#